data_0fc1d688bbe5e9b403a3b860a57408bb
#
_entry.id   0fc1d688bbe5e9b403a3b860a57408bb
#
_cell.length_a   1.000
_cell.length_b   1.000
_cell.length_c   1.000
_cell.angle_alpha   90.00
_cell.angle_beta   90.00
_cell.angle_gamma   90.00
#
_symmetry.space_group_name_H-M   'P 1'
#
loop_
_entity.id
_entity.type
_entity.pdbx_description
1 polymer ?
#
loop_
_entity_poly.entity_id
_entity_poly.type
_entity_poly.pdbx_seq_one_letter_code
_entity_poly.pdbx_strand_id
1 'polypeptide(L)'
;MSIMTERNSFLANVSALAVLLLLATPGNARASTHDDLVQLFEDWRAFESPPLLDGAPDYTAERFEARQPQYLELRARLDAFDISDWPIPEQVDWHLVRAEMNGFDFNRRVLKPWARDPAFYKSLWTYRSDVPAHEGPTHHAVVELWTYEFPLSEDEEQRLIGELGVIPPLTQQARENLTGNARDLWVTGIRDIRDDLENLELLEDRVGANPELRKAIANAHAATLELAGWLEAEAPKKTGPSGIGKDNYTWYQQNVHLVPLTWEDEVRLLQRELDRAWSSLKLEEQRNRDLPPMAAANSPEEYDAKAREAVDRIMNFLEDKEIVTITDYMRPALLNHLGSYVPEETRNFFWITAHYDPAPLF
;
A
#
# COMPACT_ATOMS: atom_id res chain seq x y z
N MET A 1 9.85 63.92 75.54
CA MET A 1 11.27 64.16 75.26
C MET A 1 11.49 63.94 73.80
N SER A 2 11.39 64.95 73.03
CA SER A 2 12.47 65.59 72.23
C SER A 2 12.87 64.72 71.05
N ILE A 3 12.93 65.05 69.82
CA ILE A 3 13.14 66.33 69.09
C ILE A 3 13.29 65.97 67.61
N MET A 4 12.86 66.88 66.77
CA MET A 4 13.36 67.26 65.40
C MET A 4 13.31 66.31 64.22
N THR A 5 12.46 66.65 63.28
CA THR A 5 12.72 67.49 62.08
C THR A 5 13.99 67.16 61.32
N GLU A 6 13.86 66.65 60.11
CA GLU A 6 14.51 67.26 58.92
C GLU A 6 13.80 66.92 57.63
N ARG A 7 13.40 67.96 56.91
CA ARG A 7 13.01 68.01 55.54
C ARG A 7 14.24 67.83 54.66
N ASN A 8 14.20 66.95 53.66
CA ASN A 8 14.99 67.21 52.49
C ASN A 8 14.21 66.74 51.24
N SER A 9 14.02 67.71 50.38
CA SER A 9 13.51 67.69 49.07
C SER A 9 14.33 66.79 48.16
N PHE A 10 13.68 65.85 47.44
CA PHE A 10 14.27 65.22 46.25
C PHE A 10 13.45 65.52 45.02
N LEU A 11 14.14 66.18 44.12
CA LEU A 11 13.67 66.59 42.79
C LEU A 11 13.18 65.41 41.99
N ALA A 12 12.04 65.60 41.35
CA ALA A 12 11.46 64.76 40.36
C ALA A 12 12.40 64.65 39.15
N ASN A 13 12.78 63.40 38.79
CA ASN A 13 13.24 63.04 37.48
C ASN A 13 12.15 62.25 36.83
N VAL A 14 11.36 62.91 36.02
CA VAL A 14 10.41 62.27 35.04
C VAL A 14 11.23 61.83 33.89
N SER A 15 11.62 60.56 33.89
CA SER A 15 12.11 59.88 32.68
C SER A 15 10.89 59.44 31.85
N ALA A 16 10.64 60.15 30.78
CA ALA A 16 9.65 59.75 29.77
C ALA A 16 10.12 58.44 29.07
N LEU A 17 9.53 57.34 29.48
CA LEU A 17 9.65 56.05 28.77
C LEU A 17 8.75 56.12 27.54
N ALA A 18 9.35 56.48 26.38
CA ALA A 18 8.69 56.37 25.12
C ALA A 18 8.49 54.86 24.78
N VAL A 19 7.31 54.35 25.05
CA VAL A 19 6.87 53.04 24.56
C VAL A 19 6.68 53.17 23.03
N LEU A 20 7.68 52.75 22.28
CA LEU A 20 7.53 52.52 20.84
C LEU A 20 6.58 51.33 20.67
N LEU A 21 5.30 51.61 20.47
CA LEU A 21 4.36 50.64 19.89
C LEU A 21 4.81 50.41 18.43
N LEU A 22 5.59 49.38 18.21
CA LEU A 22 5.70 48.76 16.88
C LEU A 22 4.30 48.26 16.51
N LEU A 23 3.55 49.07 15.78
CA LEU A 23 2.42 48.63 15.01
C LEU A 23 3.00 47.62 13.98
N ALA A 24 3.01 46.34 14.36
CA ALA A 24 3.12 45.27 13.37
C ALA A 24 1.91 45.48 12.43
N THR A 25 2.16 46.10 11.29
CA THR A 25 1.25 46.01 10.16
C THR A 25 1.06 44.50 9.95
N PRO A 26 -0.20 44.00 9.93
CA PRO A 26 -0.40 42.68 9.44
C PRO A 26 0.16 42.68 8.01
N GLY A 27 1.33 42.07 7.84
CA GLY A 27 1.79 41.74 6.50
C GLY A 27 0.63 41.01 5.86
N ASN A 28 0.20 41.48 4.67
CA ASN A 28 -0.73 40.71 3.86
C ASN A 28 -0.12 39.32 3.71
N ALA A 29 -0.54 38.38 4.57
CA ALA A 29 -0.25 36.98 4.32
C ALA A 29 -0.83 36.70 2.93
N ARG A 30 0.04 36.50 1.96
CA ARG A 30 -0.39 36.09 0.62
C ARG A 30 -1.32 34.90 0.79
N ALA A 31 -2.51 34.99 0.21
CA ALA A 31 -3.41 33.85 0.21
C ALA A 31 -2.68 32.64 -0.37
N SER A 32 -2.73 31.53 0.31
CA SER A 32 -2.12 30.30 -0.17
C SER A 32 -2.76 29.90 -1.50
N THR A 33 -1.94 29.48 -2.44
CA THR A 33 -2.36 29.11 -3.81
C THR A 33 -2.29 27.60 -3.99
N HIS A 34 -2.87 27.09 -5.07
CA HIS A 34 -2.72 25.69 -5.46
C HIS A 34 -1.26 25.31 -5.71
N ASP A 35 -0.44 26.20 -6.29
CA ASP A 35 0.99 25.98 -6.48
C ASP A 35 1.73 25.78 -5.12
N ASP A 36 1.30 26.49 -4.07
CA ASP A 36 1.85 26.28 -2.72
C ASP A 36 1.45 24.89 -2.16
N LEU A 37 0.27 24.37 -2.53
CA LEU A 37 -0.15 23.00 -2.20
C LEU A 37 0.68 21.94 -2.96
N VAL A 38 0.95 22.17 -4.25
CA VAL A 38 1.82 21.28 -5.05
C VAL A 38 3.20 21.21 -4.42
N GLN A 39 3.79 22.36 -4.04
CA GLN A 39 5.08 22.39 -3.35
C GLN A 39 5.04 21.65 -2.00
N LEU A 40 3.96 21.81 -1.22
CA LEU A 40 3.78 21.05 0.02
C LEU A 40 3.73 19.55 -0.24
N PHE A 41 3.05 19.12 -1.32
CA PHE A 41 2.98 17.71 -1.70
C PHE A 41 4.35 17.16 -2.11
N GLU A 42 5.16 17.90 -2.84
CA GLU A 42 6.54 17.52 -3.15
C GLU A 42 7.39 17.36 -1.88
N ASP A 43 7.29 18.31 -0.94
CA ASP A 43 7.96 18.24 0.35
C ASP A 43 7.47 17.02 1.17
N TRP A 44 6.17 16.72 1.10
CA TRP A 44 5.56 15.55 1.72
C TRP A 44 6.11 14.24 1.13
N ARG A 45 6.16 14.11 -0.19
CA ARG A 45 6.69 12.92 -0.86
C ARG A 45 8.18 12.70 -0.54
N ALA A 46 8.95 13.78 -0.44
CA ALA A 46 10.35 13.70 0.01
C ALA A 46 10.45 13.26 1.47
N PHE A 47 9.55 13.75 2.33
CA PHE A 47 9.49 13.33 3.73
C PHE A 47 9.06 11.87 3.86
N GLU A 48 8.11 11.37 3.07
CA GLU A 48 7.54 10.02 3.23
C GLU A 48 8.60 8.94 3.12
N SER A 49 9.57 9.09 2.21
CA SER A 49 10.70 8.17 2.09
C SER A 49 11.53 8.14 3.36
N PRO A 50 11.68 6.99 4.03
CA PRO A 50 12.50 6.88 5.22
C PRO A 50 14.00 6.99 4.87
N PRO A 51 14.83 7.54 5.77
CA PRO A 51 16.27 7.44 5.62
C PRO A 51 16.72 5.99 5.68
N LEU A 52 17.95 5.73 5.21
CA LEU A 52 18.51 4.38 5.20
C LEU A 52 19.20 4.06 6.54
N LEU A 53 19.08 2.79 6.94
CA LEU A 53 19.85 2.15 7.99
C LEU A 53 20.50 0.90 7.38
N ASP A 54 21.84 0.85 7.38
CA ASP A 54 22.62 -0.25 6.81
C ASP A 54 22.27 -0.59 5.34
N GLY A 55 21.80 0.43 4.58
CA GLY A 55 21.42 0.29 3.19
C GLY A 55 19.96 -0.07 2.93
N ALA A 56 19.16 -0.35 3.96
CA ALA A 56 17.72 -0.54 3.88
C ALA A 56 16.95 0.65 4.47
N PRO A 57 15.69 0.87 4.09
CA PRO A 57 14.85 1.87 4.74
C PRO A 57 14.74 1.62 6.25
N ASP A 58 14.87 2.70 7.04
CA ASP A 58 14.83 2.63 8.50
C ASP A 58 13.38 2.66 9.01
N TYR A 59 12.86 1.50 9.39
CA TYR A 59 11.54 1.30 9.98
C TYR A 59 11.58 1.07 11.50
N THR A 60 12.65 1.48 12.16
CA THR A 60 12.74 1.39 13.63
C THR A 60 11.74 2.33 14.31
N ALA A 61 11.26 1.94 15.47
CA ALA A 61 10.37 2.78 16.30
C ALA A 61 11.02 4.14 16.64
N GLU A 62 12.33 4.14 16.89
CA GLU A 62 13.10 5.36 17.16
C GLU A 62 13.07 6.31 15.97
N ARG A 63 13.19 5.80 14.75
CA ARG A 63 13.12 6.61 13.53
C ARG A 63 11.75 7.25 13.36
N PHE A 64 10.67 6.52 13.60
CA PHE A 64 9.32 7.08 13.55
C PHE A 64 9.11 8.21 14.54
N GLU A 65 9.60 8.04 15.77
CA GLU A 65 9.51 9.10 16.80
C GLU A 65 10.37 10.33 16.43
N ALA A 66 11.56 10.13 15.92
CA ALA A 66 12.45 11.21 15.51
C ALA A 66 11.90 12.05 14.34
N ARG A 67 11.08 11.46 13.47
CA ARG A 67 10.45 12.13 12.30
C ARG A 67 9.14 12.85 12.65
N GLN A 68 8.55 12.57 13.82
CA GLN A 68 7.26 13.13 14.21
C GLN A 68 7.20 14.68 14.19
N PRO A 69 8.20 15.44 14.64
CA PRO A 69 8.16 16.91 14.56
C PRO A 69 8.05 17.42 13.12
N GLN A 70 8.77 16.84 12.18
CA GLN A 70 8.70 17.21 10.76
C GLN A 70 7.33 16.89 10.14
N TYR A 71 6.75 15.75 10.47
CA TYR A 71 5.38 15.42 10.07
C TYR A 71 4.38 16.48 10.56
N LEU A 72 4.48 16.88 11.86
CA LEU A 72 3.58 17.88 12.44
C LEU A 72 3.74 19.25 11.79
N GLU A 73 4.95 19.62 11.35
CA GLU A 73 5.20 20.84 10.60
C GLU A 73 4.51 20.82 9.24
N LEU A 74 4.69 19.74 8.46
CA LEU A 74 4.03 19.56 7.16
C LEU A 74 2.51 19.57 7.30
N ARG A 75 1.98 18.92 8.35
CA ARG A 75 0.56 18.91 8.65
C ARG A 75 0.03 20.30 9.00
N ALA A 76 0.75 21.07 9.81
CA ALA A 76 0.37 22.42 10.15
C ALA A 76 0.37 23.35 8.91
N ARG A 77 1.30 23.17 7.98
CA ARG A 77 1.29 23.86 6.69
C ARG A 77 0.03 23.54 5.88
N LEU A 78 -0.36 22.26 5.80
CA LEU A 78 -1.58 21.85 5.11
C LEU A 78 -2.84 22.45 5.75
N ASP A 79 -2.92 22.42 7.09
CA ASP A 79 -4.08 22.90 7.82
C ASP A 79 -4.21 24.44 7.79
N ALA A 80 -3.15 25.17 7.39
CA ALA A 80 -3.17 26.61 7.22
C ALA A 80 -3.76 27.11 5.88
N PHE A 81 -4.02 26.21 4.92
CA PHE A 81 -4.66 26.58 3.66
C PHE A 81 -6.15 26.90 3.89
N ASP A 82 -6.57 28.06 3.44
CA ASP A 82 -8.00 28.37 3.25
C ASP A 82 -8.39 28.05 1.81
N ILE A 83 -9.09 26.96 1.62
CA ILE A 83 -9.50 26.45 0.30
C ILE A 83 -10.92 26.86 -0.08
N SER A 84 -11.61 27.67 0.74
CA SER A 84 -13.05 27.97 0.58
C SER A 84 -13.39 28.63 -0.76
N ASP A 85 -12.47 29.45 -1.27
CA ASP A 85 -12.63 30.18 -2.53
C ASP A 85 -11.94 29.48 -3.73
N TRP A 86 -11.34 28.30 -3.53
CA TRP A 86 -10.66 27.57 -4.58
C TRP A 86 -11.63 26.90 -5.55
N PRO A 87 -11.28 26.71 -6.83
CA PRO A 87 -12.02 25.85 -7.74
C PRO A 87 -12.15 24.43 -7.18
N ILE A 88 -13.28 23.76 -7.44
CA ILE A 88 -13.54 22.41 -6.93
C ILE A 88 -12.39 21.41 -7.19
N PRO A 89 -11.78 21.34 -8.38
CA PRO A 89 -10.66 20.43 -8.61
C PRO A 89 -9.49 20.66 -7.63
N GLU A 90 -9.14 21.92 -7.37
CA GLU A 90 -8.04 22.27 -6.44
C GLU A 90 -8.40 21.96 -4.98
N GLN A 91 -9.68 22.10 -4.59
CA GLN A 91 -10.16 21.62 -3.27
C GLN A 91 -10.01 20.10 -3.14
N VAL A 92 -10.30 19.34 -4.21
CA VAL A 92 -10.13 17.88 -4.23
C VAL A 92 -8.66 17.52 -4.00
N ASP A 93 -7.72 18.19 -4.66
CA ASP A 93 -6.29 17.94 -4.48
C ASP A 93 -5.86 18.15 -3.01
N TRP A 94 -6.35 19.20 -2.36
CA TRP A 94 -6.09 19.42 -0.93
C TRP A 94 -6.62 18.27 -0.07
N HIS A 95 -7.84 17.76 -0.37
CA HIS A 95 -8.41 16.62 0.35
C HIS A 95 -7.59 15.35 0.15
N LEU A 96 -7.06 15.12 -1.07
CA LEU A 96 -6.19 13.96 -1.35
C LEU A 96 -4.88 14.03 -0.58
N VAL A 97 -4.20 15.19 -0.58
CA VAL A 97 -2.97 15.38 0.21
C VAL A 97 -3.25 15.16 1.71
N ARG A 98 -4.38 15.69 2.20
CA ARG A 98 -4.80 15.48 3.59
C ARG A 98 -5.04 14.00 3.90
N ALA A 99 -5.67 13.27 2.99
CA ALA A 99 -5.94 11.84 3.14
C ALA A 99 -4.65 11.02 3.21
N GLU A 100 -3.67 11.31 2.34
CA GLU A 100 -2.36 10.66 2.42
C GLU A 100 -1.64 10.92 3.74
N MET A 101 -1.58 12.16 4.20
CA MET A 101 -1.00 12.48 5.50
C MET A 101 -1.73 11.80 6.66
N ASN A 102 -3.06 11.68 6.57
CA ASN A 102 -3.87 10.93 7.54
C ASN A 102 -3.51 9.44 7.52
N GLY A 103 -3.32 8.85 6.35
CA GLY A 103 -2.91 7.45 6.17
C GLY A 103 -1.55 7.17 6.83
N PHE A 104 -0.58 8.04 6.61
CA PHE A 104 0.74 7.93 7.25
C PHE A 104 0.65 7.97 8.78
N ASP A 105 -0.08 8.94 9.34
CA ASP A 105 -0.26 9.04 10.80
C ASP A 105 -1.03 7.85 11.37
N PHE A 106 -2.03 7.35 10.64
CA PHE A 106 -2.77 6.16 11.02
C PHE A 106 -1.90 4.91 11.02
N ASN A 107 -1.05 4.75 10.01
CA ASN A 107 -0.06 3.67 9.95
C ASN A 107 0.87 3.72 11.16
N ARG A 108 1.36 4.91 11.52
CA ARG A 108 2.23 5.11 12.69
C ARG A 108 1.52 4.80 14.01
N ARG A 109 0.30 5.24 14.20
CA ARG A 109 -0.41 5.14 15.50
C ARG A 109 -1.14 3.81 15.68
N VAL A 110 -1.77 3.30 14.63
CA VAL A 110 -2.76 2.21 14.70
C VAL A 110 -2.29 0.96 14.00
N LEU A 111 -2.02 1.01 12.71
CA LEU A 111 -1.68 -0.18 11.93
C LEU A 111 -0.31 -0.73 12.32
N LYS A 112 0.70 0.11 12.38
CA LYS A 112 2.10 -0.26 12.68
C LYS A 112 2.53 -1.48 11.88
N PRO A 113 2.39 -1.46 10.52
CA PRO A 113 2.60 -2.66 9.71
C PRO A 113 4.00 -3.23 9.91
N TRP A 114 5.03 -2.39 10.00
CA TRP A 114 6.40 -2.81 10.28
C TRP A 114 6.60 -3.58 11.59
N ALA A 115 5.68 -3.42 12.57
CA ALA A 115 5.76 -4.09 13.87
C ALA A 115 4.77 -5.24 14.04
N ARG A 116 3.72 -5.29 13.23
CA ARG A 116 2.62 -6.25 13.40
C ARG A 116 2.50 -7.26 12.28
N ASP A 117 2.95 -6.92 11.08
CA ASP A 117 2.67 -7.67 9.86
C ASP A 117 3.97 -8.11 9.17
N PRO A 118 4.32 -9.40 9.20
CA PRO A 118 5.48 -9.88 8.46
C PRO A 118 5.39 -9.66 6.95
N ALA A 119 4.18 -9.61 6.35
CA ALA A 119 3.98 -9.32 4.94
C ALA A 119 4.47 -7.91 4.54
N PHE A 120 4.59 -6.98 5.51
CA PHE A 120 5.21 -5.68 5.27
C PHE A 120 6.64 -5.79 4.72
N TYR A 121 7.35 -6.86 5.04
CA TYR A 121 8.75 -7.10 4.63
C TYR A 121 8.87 -7.95 3.36
N LYS A 122 7.75 -8.25 2.67
CA LYS A 122 7.78 -8.86 1.34
C LYS A 122 8.52 -7.94 0.38
N SER A 123 9.56 -8.45 -0.27
CA SER A 123 10.48 -7.65 -1.07
C SER A 123 10.40 -7.91 -2.57
N LEU A 124 9.89 -9.09 -2.99
CA LEU A 124 9.84 -9.45 -4.40
C LEU A 124 8.41 -9.43 -4.93
N TRP A 125 8.23 -8.73 -6.05
CA TRP A 125 6.95 -8.64 -6.74
C TRP A 125 7.11 -9.10 -8.19
N THR A 126 6.37 -10.12 -8.57
CA THR A 126 6.44 -10.76 -9.88
C THR A 126 5.40 -10.20 -10.86
N TYR A 127 4.46 -9.41 -10.38
CA TYR A 127 3.44 -8.74 -11.19
C TYR A 127 3.12 -7.37 -10.60
N ARG A 128 2.61 -6.48 -11.45
CA ARG A 128 2.21 -5.15 -11.02
C ARG A 128 1.01 -5.23 -10.09
N SER A 129 1.12 -4.60 -8.92
CA SER A 129 -0.02 -4.43 -8.03
C SER A 129 -1.00 -3.42 -8.62
N ASP A 130 -2.30 -3.69 -8.49
CA ASP A 130 -3.39 -2.76 -8.76
C ASP A 130 -3.80 -1.96 -7.52
N VAL A 131 -3.25 -2.31 -6.37
CA VAL A 131 -3.46 -1.58 -5.10
C VAL A 131 -2.55 -0.35 -5.09
N PRO A 132 -3.10 0.86 -4.90
CA PRO A 132 -2.29 2.06 -4.73
C PRO A 132 -1.27 1.90 -3.58
N ALA A 133 -0.06 2.42 -3.77
CA ALA A 133 1.04 2.24 -2.82
C ALA A 133 0.72 2.71 -1.39
N HIS A 134 -0.19 3.67 -1.22
CA HIS A 134 -0.62 4.17 0.09
C HIS A 134 -1.70 3.31 0.77
N GLU A 135 -2.30 2.35 0.08
CA GLU A 135 -3.38 1.49 0.61
C GLU A 135 -2.87 0.12 1.10
N GLY A 136 -1.67 -0.26 0.71
CA GLY A 136 -1.08 -1.54 1.07
C GLY A 136 0.04 -1.45 2.11
N PRO A 137 0.45 -2.57 2.69
CA PRO A 137 1.62 -2.64 3.58
C PRO A 137 2.91 -2.55 2.76
N THR A 138 3.07 -1.47 2.00
CA THR A 138 4.22 -1.26 1.13
C THR A 138 5.38 -0.64 1.90
N HIS A 139 6.59 -1.00 1.49
CA HIS A 139 7.82 -0.37 1.94
C HIS A 139 8.65 0.11 0.73
N HIS A 140 9.66 0.93 1.00
CA HIS A 140 10.48 1.56 -0.04
C HIS A 140 11.64 0.68 -0.56
N ALA A 141 11.67 -0.62 -0.20
CA ALA A 141 12.69 -1.57 -0.61
C ALA A 141 12.04 -2.74 -1.38
N VAL A 142 11.57 -2.48 -2.58
CA VAL A 142 10.84 -3.44 -3.42
C VAL A 142 11.67 -3.81 -4.63
N VAL A 143 11.71 -5.08 -4.96
CA VAL A 143 12.27 -5.60 -6.21
C VAL A 143 11.11 -5.96 -7.12
N GLU A 144 10.88 -5.15 -8.15
CA GLU A 144 9.78 -5.33 -9.09
C GLU A 144 10.24 -6.19 -10.28
N LEU A 145 10.28 -7.53 -10.11
CA LEU A 145 10.78 -8.47 -11.12
C LEU A 145 10.04 -8.38 -12.45
N TRP A 146 8.78 -7.93 -12.43
CA TRP A 146 7.99 -7.70 -13.64
C TRP A 146 8.50 -6.56 -14.54
N THR A 147 9.44 -5.73 -14.03
CA THR A 147 10.06 -4.63 -14.79
C THR A 147 11.33 -5.03 -15.54
N TYR A 148 11.78 -6.27 -15.37
CA TYR A 148 13.00 -6.79 -15.96
C TYR A 148 12.71 -7.66 -17.20
N GLU A 149 13.49 -7.46 -18.27
CA GLU A 149 13.43 -8.27 -19.47
C GLU A 149 14.56 -9.32 -19.47
N PHE A 150 14.21 -10.58 -19.60
CA PHE A 150 15.19 -11.68 -19.61
C PHE A 150 15.48 -12.17 -21.04
N PRO A 151 16.76 -12.36 -21.43
CA PRO A 151 17.97 -12.25 -20.58
C PRO A 151 18.30 -10.80 -20.24
N LEU A 152 18.79 -10.57 -19.01
CA LEU A 152 19.13 -9.25 -18.50
C LEU A 152 20.28 -8.61 -19.26
N SER A 153 20.23 -7.30 -19.47
CA SER A 153 21.36 -6.48 -19.86
C SER A 153 22.32 -6.24 -18.69
N GLU A 154 23.55 -5.78 -18.95
CA GLU A 154 24.53 -5.45 -17.88
C GLU A 154 24.00 -4.38 -16.92
N ASP A 155 23.28 -3.38 -17.41
CA ASP A 155 22.68 -2.31 -16.61
C ASP A 155 21.56 -2.87 -15.70
N GLU A 156 20.73 -3.77 -16.22
CA GLU A 156 19.69 -4.45 -15.43
C GLU A 156 20.29 -5.38 -14.39
N GLU A 157 21.35 -6.12 -14.70
CA GLU A 157 22.07 -6.94 -13.72
C GLU A 157 22.61 -6.07 -12.57
N GLN A 158 23.22 -4.92 -12.86
CA GLN A 158 23.71 -4.01 -11.82
C GLN A 158 22.59 -3.40 -10.99
N ARG A 159 21.48 -3.01 -11.61
CA ARG A 159 20.30 -2.53 -10.90
C ARG A 159 19.76 -3.61 -9.95
N LEU A 160 19.57 -4.83 -10.45
CA LEU A 160 19.04 -5.95 -9.67
C LEU A 160 19.96 -6.35 -8.50
N ILE A 161 21.29 -6.32 -8.71
CA ILE A 161 22.28 -6.52 -7.63
C ILE A 161 22.07 -5.49 -6.51
N GLY A 162 21.89 -4.21 -6.88
CA GLY A 162 21.64 -3.15 -5.92
C GLY A 162 20.34 -3.35 -5.14
N GLU A 163 19.24 -3.65 -5.84
CA GLU A 163 17.93 -3.88 -5.22
C GLU A 163 17.93 -5.12 -4.31
N LEU A 164 18.49 -6.23 -4.74
CA LEU A 164 18.63 -7.45 -3.91
C LEU A 164 19.52 -7.23 -2.67
N GLY A 165 20.49 -6.33 -2.78
CA GLY A 165 21.38 -5.97 -1.68
C GLY A 165 20.70 -5.35 -0.47
N VAL A 166 19.47 -4.84 -0.64
CA VAL A 166 18.66 -4.24 0.43
C VAL A 166 17.98 -5.30 1.30
N ILE A 167 17.73 -6.50 0.76
CA ILE A 167 16.97 -7.56 1.45
C ILE A 167 17.63 -8.03 2.75
N PRO A 168 18.94 -8.35 2.82
CA PRO A 168 19.54 -8.82 4.06
C PRO A 168 19.42 -7.83 5.25
N PRO A 169 19.78 -6.54 5.13
CA PRO A 169 19.60 -5.61 6.24
C PRO A 169 18.11 -5.36 6.58
N LEU A 170 17.21 -5.40 5.59
CA LEU A 170 15.76 -5.25 5.82
C LEU A 170 15.19 -6.43 6.62
N THR A 171 15.54 -7.68 6.28
CA THR A 171 15.08 -8.88 6.99
C THR A 171 15.68 -8.98 8.41
N GLN A 172 16.90 -8.49 8.61
CA GLN A 172 17.47 -8.36 9.95
C GLN A 172 16.66 -7.37 10.79
N GLN A 173 16.36 -6.20 10.23
CA GLN A 173 15.56 -5.17 10.88
C GLN A 173 14.13 -5.68 11.19
N ALA A 174 13.54 -6.49 10.30
CA ALA A 174 12.25 -7.13 10.52
C ALA A 174 12.18 -7.94 11.81
N ARG A 175 13.22 -8.69 12.13
CA ARG A 175 13.27 -9.51 13.36
C ARG A 175 13.29 -8.67 14.64
N GLU A 176 13.82 -7.46 14.58
CA GLU A 176 13.84 -6.53 15.71
C GLU A 176 12.51 -5.76 15.83
N ASN A 177 11.93 -5.37 14.70
CA ASN A 177 10.73 -4.56 14.65
C ASN A 177 9.44 -5.34 14.90
N LEU A 178 9.35 -6.63 14.47
CA LEU A 178 8.12 -7.45 14.54
C LEU A 178 7.80 -7.91 15.96
N THR A 179 7.44 -6.97 16.81
CA THR A 179 7.09 -7.18 18.22
C THR A 179 5.60 -7.38 18.45
N GLY A 180 4.74 -7.08 17.46
CA GLY A 180 3.30 -7.13 17.58
C GLY A 180 2.74 -8.54 17.78
N ASN A 181 1.54 -8.60 18.37
CA ASN A 181 0.81 -9.83 18.62
C ASN A 181 -0.46 -9.86 17.75
N ALA A 182 -0.31 -10.18 16.45
CA ALA A 182 -1.39 -10.19 15.45
C ALA A 182 -1.39 -11.54 14.69
N ARG A 183 -2.10 -12.52 15.24
CA ARG A 183 -2.03 -13.93 14.81
C ARG A 183 -2.21 -14.12 13.30
N ASP A 184 -3.29 -13.59 12.74
CA ASP A 184 -3.64 -13.89 11.36
C ASP A 184 -2.72 -13.16 10.36
N LEU A 185 -2.24 -11.94 10.70
CA LEU A 185 -1.20 -11.25 9.93
C LEU A 185 0.10 -12.06 9.88
N TRP A 186 0.47 -12.69 11.01
CA TRP A 186 1.67 -13.55 11.04
C TRP A 186 1.50 -14.80 10.19
N VAL A 187 0.33 -15.46 10.25
CA VAL A 187 0.04 -16.65 9.43
C VAL A 187 0.11 -16.32 7.93
N THR A 188 -0.49 -15.20 7.53
CA THR A 188 -0.47 -14.76 6.13
C THR A 188 0.92 -14.29 5.71
N GLY A 189 1.57 -13.46 6.53
CA GLY A 189 2.88 -12.90 6.20
C GLY A 189 4.00 -13.94 6.12
N ILE A 190 3.92 -15.05 6.87
CA ILE A 190 4.85 -16.18 6.69
C ILE A 190 4.74 -16.75 5.28
N ARG A 191 3.53 -16.89 4.76
CA ARG A 191 3.30 -17.35 3.39
C ARG A 191 3.92 -16.38 2.37
N ASP A 192 3.70 -15.08 2.56
CA ASP A 192 4.26 -14.05 1.67
C ASP A 192 5.81 -14.05 1.66
N ILE A 193 6.45 -14.27 2.81
CA ILE A 193 7.92 -14.41 2.89
C ILE A 193 8.39 -15.73 2.27
N ARG A 194 7.59 -16.79 2.32
CA ARG A 194 7.86 -18.04 1.62
C ARG A 194 7.77 -17.90 0.11
N ASP A 195 6.77 -17.16 -0.37
CA ASP A 195 6.65 -16.83 -1.80
C ASP A 195 7.88 -16.08 -2.32
N ASP A 196 8.47 -15.19 -1.51
CA ASP A 196 9.75 -14.54 -1.86
C ASP A 196 10.90 -15.53 -2.02
N LEU A 197 10.97 -16.60 -1.19
CA LEU A 197 11.97 -17.66 -1.36
C LEU A 197 11.80 -18.39 -2.70
N GLU A 198 10.58 -18.79 -3.02
CA GLU A 198 10.29 -19.46 -4.30
C GLU A 198 10.63 -18.55 -5.49
N ASN A 199 10.32 -17.26 -5.39
CA ASN A 199 10.65 -16.29 -6.43
C ASN A 199 12.17 -16.09 -6.58
N LEU A 200 12.95 -16.14 -5.50
CA LEU A 200 14.41 -16.08 -5.55
C LEU A 200 15.02 -17.32 -6.21
N GLU A 201 14.47 -18.50 -5.94
CA GLU A 201 14.86 -19.75 -6.59
C GLU A 201 14.58 -19.71 -8.10
N LEU A 202 13.38 -19.27 -8.49
CA LEU A 202 13.01 -19.09 -9.89
C LEU A 202 13.88 -18.02 -10.59
N LEU A 203 14.26 -16.98 -9.89
CA LEU A 203 15.15 -15.94 -10.41
C LEU A 203 16.56 -16.50 -10.66
N GLU A 204 17.10 -17.34 -9.76
CA GLU A 204 18.41 -17.98 -9.94
C GLU A 204 18.47 -18.83 -11.22
N ASP A 205 17.38 -19.50 -11.57
CA ASP A 205 17.30 -20.31 -12.79
C ASP A 205 17.23 -19.46 -14.07
N ARG A 206 16.79 -18.21 -13.98
CA ARG A 206 16.59 -17.30 -15.13
C ARG A 206 17.79 -16.43 -15.43
N VAL A 207 18.66 -16.19 -14.44
CA VAL A 207 19.81 -15.30 -14.61
C VAL A 207 21.00 -16.02 -15.27
N GLY A 208 21.84 -15.23 -15.95
CA GLY A 208 23.08 -15.68 -16.57
C GLY A 208 24.16 -16.11 -15.57
N ALA A 209 25.39 -16.21 -16.07
CA ALA A 209 26.54 -16.69 -15.29
C ALA A 209 27.24 -15.58 -14.46
N ASN A 210 26.66 -14.38 -14.36
CA ASN A 210 27.25 -13.27 -13.59
C ASN A 210 27.43 -13.68 -12.11
N PRO A 211 28.66 -13.79 -11.60
CA PRO A 211 28.91 -14.28 -10.26
C PRO A 211 28.46 -13.29 -9.15
N GLU A 212 28.46 -11.98 -9.44
CA GLU A 212 28.02 -10.96 -8.49
C GLU A 212 26.50 -11.00 -8.31
N LEU A 213 25.76 -11.13 -9.42
CA LEU A 213 24.31 -11.28 -9.38
C LEU A 213 23.90 -12.56 -8.66
N ARG A 214 24.52 -13.72 -8.99
CA ARG A 214 24.26 -14.97 -8.29
C ARG A 214 24.56 -14.89 -6.80
N LYS A 215 25.62 -14.19 -6.42
CA LYS A 215 25.93 -13.94 -5.01
C LYS A 215 24.87 -13.07 -4.33
N ALA A 216 24.38 -12.04 -5.01
CA ALA A 216 23.31 -11.18 -4.47
C ALA A 216 22.02 -11.97 -4.25
N ILE A 217 21.62 -12.83 -5.20
CA ILE A 217 20.47 -13.72 -5.07
C ILE A 217 20.67 -14.68 -3.90
N ALA A 218 21.83 -15.35 -3.79
CA ALA A 218 22.11 -16.28 -2.71
C ALA A 218 22.08 -15.60 -1.33
N ASN A 219 22.59 -14.38 -1.21
CA ASN A 219 22.54 -13.61 0.03
C ASN A 219 21.10 -13.22 0.39
N ALA A 220 20.31 -12.74 -0.57
CA ALA A 220 18.89 -12.42 -0.38
C ALA A 220 18.11 -13.67 0.05
N HIS A 221 18.31 -14.81 -0.64
CA HIS A 221 17.68 -16.08 -0.31
C HIS A 221 18.01 -16.53 1.10
N ALA A 222 19.30 -16.53 1.49
CA ALA A 222 19.71 -16.94 2.83
C ALA A 222 19.08 -16.07 3.92
N ALA A 223 19.06 -14.75 3.73
CA ALA A 223 18.46 -13.81 4.67
C ALA A 223 16.92 -13.98 4.79
N THR A 224 16.23 -14.18 3.67
CA THR A 224 14.79 -14.44 3.63
C THR A 224 14.45 -15.79 4.28
N LEU A 225 15.25 -16.83 4.05
CA LEU A 225 15.09 -18.15 4.67
C LEU A 225 15.24 -18.07 6.20
N GLU A 226 16.24 -17.32 6.68
CA GLU A 226 16.44 -17.10 8.11
C GLU A 226 15.26 -16.35 8.74
N LEU A 227 14.71 -15.33 8.05
CA LEU A 227 13.51 -14.63 8.48
C LEU A 227 12.30 -15.57 8.54
N ALA A 228 12.05 -16.35 7.49
CA ALA A 228 10.92 -17.29 7.43
C ALA A 228 10.99 -18.30 8.59
N GLY A 229 12.15 -18.90 8.84
CA GLY A 229 12.34 -19.85 9.94
C GLY A 229 12.12 -19.22 11.32
N TRP A 230 12.57 -17.98 11.52
CA TRP A 230 12.30 -17.24 12.75
C TRP A 230 10.83 -16.91 12.93
N LEU A 231 10.15 -16.46 11.88
CA LEU A 231 8.72 -16.18 11.91
C LEU A 231 7.89 -17.41 12.29
N GLU A 232 8.22 -18.56 11.71
CA GLU A 232 7.56 -19.84 12.00
C GLU A 232 7.75 -20.28 13.47
N ALA A 233 8.93 -20.07 14.02
CA ALA A 233 9.22 -20.37 15.42
C ALA A 233 8.48 -19.42 16.39
N GLU A 234 8.26 -18.18 16.01
CA GLU A 234 7.55 -17.17 16.82
C GLU A 234 6.02 -17.22 16.66
N ALA A 235 5.51 -17.68 15.51
CA ALA A 235 4.07 -17.67 15.18
C ALA A 235 3.17 -18.34 16.25
N PRO A 236 3.54 -19.48 16.87
CA PRO A 236 2.71 -20.08 17.92
C PRO A 236 2.47 -19.19 19.15
N LYS A 237 3.33 -18.18 19.36
CA LYS A 237 3.20 -17.21 20.46
C LYS A 237 2.23 -16.07 20.13
N LYS A 238 1.85 -15.92 18.86
CA LYS A 238 0.99 -14.84 18.39
C LYS A 238 -0.46 -15.25 18.47
N THR A 239 -1.17 -14.69 19.43
CA THR A 239 -2.56 -15.07 19.77
C THR A 239 -3.53 -13.90 19.75
N GLY A 240 -3.03 -12.69 19.57
CA GLY A 240 -3.82 -11.45 19.60
C GLY A 240 -4.59 -11.18 18.31
N PRO A 241 -5.49 -10.20 18.34
CA PRO A 241 -6.30 -9.83 17.18
C PRO A 241 -5.47 -9.17 16.10
N SER A 242 -5.78 -9.48 14.84
CA SER A 242 -5.17 -8.86 13.67
C SER A 242 -5.92 -7.60 13.21
N GLY A 243 -7.23 -7.54 13.46
CA GLY A 243 -8.06 -6.39 13.15
C GLY A 243 -7.74 -5.16 14.02
N ILE A 244 -8.21 -4.00 13.57
CA ILE A 244 -7.99 -2.69 14.20
C ILE A 244 -9.22 -2.19 14.99
N GLY A 245 -10.35 -2.91 14.92
CA GLY A 245 -11.60 -2.52 15.54
C GLY A 245 -12.42 -1.52 14.73
N LYS A 246 -13.73 -1.47 15.02
CA LYS A 246 -14.72 -0.71 14.24
C LYS A 246 -14.48 0.79 14.19
N ASP A 247 -14.09 1.37 15.33
CA ASP A 247 -13.88 2.82 15.41
C ASP A 247 -12.69 3.28 14.57
N ASN A 248 -11.58 2.53 14.62
CA ASN A 248 -10.42 2.80 13.79
C ASN A 248 -10.72 2.55 12.31
N TYR A 249 -11.47 1.48 11.98
CA TYR A 249 -11.92 1.20 10.62
C TYR A 249 -12.77 2.35 10.08
N THR A 250 -13.79 2.79 10.82
CA THR A 250 -14.65 3.91 10.45
C THR A 250 -13.84 5.20 10.25
N TRP A 251 -12.90 5.47 11.18
CA TRP A 251 -12.04 6.64 11.03
C TRP A 251 -11.19 6.58 9.75
N TYR A 252 -10.62 5.41 9.45
CA TYR A 252 -9.80 5.20 8.25
C TYR A 252 -10.61 5.40 6.97
N GLN A 253 -11.80 4.81 6.89
CA GLN A 253 -12.71 4.98 5.76
C GLN A 253 -13.01 6.47 5.51
N GLN A 254 -13.35 7.21 6.55
CA GLN A 254 -13.77 8.60 6.43
C GLN A 254 -12.61 9.58 6.19
N ASN A 255 -11.42 9.29 6.70
CA ASN A 255 -10.30 10.25 6.70
C ASN A 255 -9.17 9.89 5.75
N VAL A 256 -9.07 8.64 5.31
CA VAL A 256 -8.04 8.17 4.37
C VAL A 256 -8.67 7.79 3.03
N HIS A 257 -9.70 6.95 3.03
CA HIS A 257 -10.41 6.58 1.80
C HIS A 257 -11.43 7.64 1.35
N LEU A 258 -11.74 8.62 2.20
CA LEU A 258 -12.75 9.67 1.96
C LEU A 258 -14.14 9.09 1.67
N VAL A 259 -14.44 7.91 2.20
CA VAL A 259 -15.74 7.25 2.11
C VAL A 259 -16.58 7.63 3.33
N PRO A 260 -17.70 8.32 3.19
CA PRO A 260 -18.47 8.86 4.32
C PRO A 260 -19.36 7.80 4.99
N LEU A 261 -18.91 6.55 5.05
CA LEU A 261 -19.64 5.46 5.67
C LEU A 261 -18.99 5.06 6.99
N THR A 262 -19.83 4.56 7.92
CA THR A 262 -19.36 3.85 9.10
C THR A 262 -19.24 2.36 8.81
N TRP A 263 -18.54 1.63 9.65
CA TRP A 263 -18.51 0.17 9.59
C TRP A 263 -19.92 -0.44 9.56
N GLU A 264 -20.84 0.08 10.38
CA GLU A 264 -22.23 -0.38 10.42
C GLU A 264 -23.00 -0.09 9.12
N ASP A 265 -22.72 1.04 8.47
CA ASP A 265 -23.35 1.37 7.18
C ASP A 265 -22.89 0.41 6.08
N GLU A 266 -21.60 0.11 6.04
CA GLU A 266 -21.04 -0.86 5.09
C GLU A 266 -21.59 -2.27 5.33
N VAL A 267 -21.68 -2.72 6.56
CA VAL A 267 -22.28 -4.02 6.88
C VAL A 267 -23.73 -4.09 6.37
N ARG A 268 -24.53 -3.03 6.55
CA ARG A 268 -25.91 -2.99 6.02
C ARG A 268 -25.95 -3.03 4.49
N LEU A 269 -25.03 -2.33 3.84
CA LEU A 269 -24.92 -2.33 2.37
C LEU A 269 -24.52 -3.72 1.86
N LEU A 270 -23.49 -4.31 2.45
CA LEU A 270 -23.01 -5.64 2.09
C LEU A 270 -24.07 -6.72 2.32
N GLN A 271 -24.83 -6.64 3.44
CA GLN A 271 -25.92 -7.57 3.71
C GLN A 271 -27.01 -7.45 2.63
N ARG A 272 -27.41 -6.23 2.26
CA ARG A 272 -28.38 -6.00 1.18
C ARG A 272 -27.89 -6.56 -0.16
N GLU A 273 -26.61 -6.33 -0.50
CA GLU A 273 -26.04 -6.85 -1.74
C GLU A 273 -25.94 -8.38 -1.73
N LEU A 274 -25.60 -8.97 -0.59
CA LEU A 274 -25.60 -10.43 -0.42
C LEU A 274 -27.00 -11.00 -0.63
N ASP A 275 -28.04 -10.43 0.00
CA ASP A 275 -29.42 -10.86 -0.15
C ASP A 275 -29.90 -10.73 -1.60
N ARG A 276 -29.49 -9.65 -2.29
CA ARG A 276 -29.77 -9.44 -3.72
C ARG A 276 -29.07 -10.50 -4.58
N ALA A 277 -27.79 -10.76 -4.32
CA ALA A 277 -27.01 -11.78 -5.04
C ALA A 277 -27.60 -13.19 -4.85
N TRP A 278 -27.96 -13.55 -3.62
CA TRP A 278 -28.65 -14.81 -3.31
C TRP A 278 -29.98 -14.96 -4.06
N SER A 279 -30.78 -13.90 -4.06
CA SER A 279 -32.05 -13.88 -4.79
C SER A 279 -31.87 -14.08 -6.28
N SER A 280 -30.88 -13.38 -6.87
CA SER A 280 -30.53 -13.52 -8.29
C SER A 280 -30.03 -14.93 -8.61
N LEU A 281 -29.16 -15.49 -7.75
CA LEU A 281 -28.66 -16.85 -7.92
C LEU A 281 -29.80 -17.87 -7.92
N LYS A 282 -30.74 -17.78 -6.96
CA LYS A 282 -31.89 -18.68 -6.89
C LYS A 282 -32.81 -18.59 -8.11
N LEU A 283 -32.96 -17.38 -8.68
CA LEU A 283 -33.70 -17.20 -9.93
C LEU A 283 -33.00 -17.86 -11.10
N GLU A 284 -31.68 -17.71 -11.20
CA GLU A 284 -30.89 -18.33 -12.28
C GLU A 284 -30.82 -19.86 -12.11
N GLU A 285 -30.66 -20.39 -10.92
CA GLU A 285 -30.76 -21.83 -10.65
C GLU A 285 -32.12 -22.39 -11.12
N GLN A 286 -33.21 -21.66 -10.82
CA GLN A 286 -34.56 -22.06 -11.24
C GLN A 286 -34.75 -21.98 -12.75
N ARG A 287 -34.22 -20.95 -13.40
CA ARG A 287 -34.29 -20.80 -14.88
C ARG A 287 -33.52 -21.90 -15.60
N ASN A 288 -32.38 -22.28 -15.05
CA ASN A 288 -31.43 -23.18 -15.67
C ASN A 288 -31.50 -24.63 -15.08
N ARG A 289 -32.53 -24.94 -14.27
CA ARG A 289 -32.64 -26.24 -13.57
C ARG A 289 -32.59 -27.45 -14.48
N ASP A 290 -33.00 -27.30 -15.74
CA ASP A 290 -33.07 -28.37 -16.73
C ASP A 290 -31.82 -28.44 -17.63
N LEU A 291 -30.86 -27.50 -17.45
CA LEU A 291 -29.59 -27.53 -18.14
C LEU A 291 -28.59 -28.45 -17.42
N PRO A 292 -27.79 -29.21 -18.16
CA PRO A 292 -26.74 -29.99 -17.54
C PRO A 292 -25.72 -29.08 -16.89
N PRO A 293 -25.13 -29.45 -15.74
CA PRO A 293 -24.02 -28.70 -15.14
C PRO A 293 -22.88 -28.54 -16.17
N MET A 294 -22.25 -27.38 -16.15
CA MET A 294 -21.04 -27.18 -16.95
C MET A 294 -19.95 -28.11 -16.45
N ALA A 295 -19.43 -28.94 -17.36
CA ALA A 295 -18.30 -29.81 -17.05
C ALA A 295 -17.00 -28.98 -17.03
N ALA A 296 -16.24 -29.09 -15.93
CA ALA A 296 -14.89 -28.57 -15.88
C ALA A 296 -13.99 -29.25 -16.91
N ALA A 297 -12.93 -28.58 -17.36
CA ALA A 297 -11.89 -29.20 -18.16
C ALA A 297 -11.07 -30.16 -17.28
N ASN A 298 -10.68 -31.31 -17.86
CA ASN A 298 -9.91 -32.34 -17.15
C ASN A 298 -8.45 -32.43 -17.62
N SER A 299 -8.09 -31.62 -18.62
CA SER A 299 -6.72 -31.54 -19.13
C SER A 299 -6.41 -30.15 -19.69
N PRO A 300 -5.14 -29.78 -19.85
CA PRO A 300 -4.73 -28.54 -20.51
C PRO A 300 -5.32 -28.36 -21.90
N GLU A 301 -5.31 -29.42 -22.72
CA GLU A 301 -5.79 -29.38 -24.09
C GLU A 301 -7.32 -29.18 -24.16
N GLU A 302 -8.06 -29.83 -23.26
CA GLU A 302 -9.51 -29.62 -23.13
C GLU A 302 -9.83 -28.20 -22.66
N TYR A 303 -9.04 -27.66 -21.71
CA TYR A 303 -9.17 -26.28 -21.23
C TYR A 303 -8.95 -25.30 -22.38
N ASP A 304 -7.85 -25.42 -23.12
CA ASP A 304 -7.52 -24.52 -24.22
C ASP A 304 -8.60 -24.52 -25.31
N ALA A 305 -9.12 -25.69 -25.65
CA ALA A 305 -10.20 -25.83 -26.62
C ALA A 305 -11.49 -25.09 -26.14
N LYS A 306 -11.90 -25.35 -24.90
CA LYS A 306 -13.09 -24.71 -24.30
C LYS A 306 -12.91 -23.21 -24.16
N ALA A 307 -11.72 -22.73 -23.76
CA ALA A 307 -11.42 -21.32 -23.60
C ALA A 307 -11.50 -20.58 -24.96
N ARG A 308 -10.94 -21.12 -26.00
CA ARG A 308 -11.02 -20.57 -27.38
C ARG A 308 -12.46 -20.52 -27.88
N GLU A 309 -13.22 -21.61 -27.68
CA GLU A 309 -14.65 -21.64 -28.03
C GLU A 309 -15.44 -20.58 -27.25
N ALA A 310 -15.11 -20.36 -25.96
CA ALA A 310 -15.76 -19.33 -25.14
C ALA A 310 -15.47 -17.93 -25.67
N VAL A 311 -14.22 -17.64 -26.10
CA VAL A 311 -13.86 -16.38 -26.75
C VAL A 311 -14.68 -16.18 -28.03
N ASP A 312 -14.75 -17.16 -28.88
CA ASP A 312 -15.53 -17.06 -30.12
C ASP A 312 -17.01 -16.84 -29.84
N ARG A 313 -17.57 -17.55 -28.89
CA ARG A 313 -18.98 -17.43 -28.50
C ARG A 313 -19.29 -16.03 -27.91
N ILE A 314 -18.44 -15.49 -27.02
CA ILE A 314 -18.68 -14.16 -26.46
C ILE A 314 -18.51 -13.06 -27.50
N MET A 315 -17.50 -13.16 -28.36
CA MET A 315 -17.30 -12.18 -29.43
C MET A 315 -18.47 -12.14 -30.41
N ASN A 316 -18.94 -13.32 -30.86
CA ASN A 316 -20.11 -13.41 -31.73
C ASN A 316 -21.36 -12.86 -31.01
N PHE A 317 -21.57 -13.17 -29.74
CA PHE A 317 -22.69 -12.64 -28.98
C PHE A 317 -22.67 -11.08 -28.89
N LEU A 318 -21.51 -10.48 -28.63
CA LEU A 318 -21.35 -9.04 -28.56
C LEU A 318 -21.65 -8.37 -29.92
N GLU A 319 -21.22 -8.99 -31.02
CA GLU A 319 -21.45 -8.53 -32.37
C GLU A 319 -22.94 -8.69 -32.77
N ASP A 320 -23.52 -9.88 -32.61
CA ASP A 320 -24.91 -10.19 -32.94
C ASP A 320 -25.93 -9.34 -32.17
N LYS A 321 -25.58 -8.92 -30.95
CA LYS A 321 -26.43 -8.08 -30.08
C LYS A 321 -26.12 -6.61 -30.19
N GLU A 322 -25.16 -6.22 -31.01
CA GLU A 322 -24.75 -4.81 -31.20
C GLU A 322 -24.41 -4.12 -29.86
N ILE A 323 -23.80 -4.87 -28.90
CA ILE A 323 -23.48 -4.35 -27.56
C ILE A 323 -22.28 -3.41 -27.63
N VAL A 324 -21.23 -3.79 -28.38
CA VAL A 324 -20.03 -2.99 -28.62
C VAL A 324 -19.55 -3.17 -30.06
N THR A 325 -18.85 -2.18 -30.58
CA THR A 325 -18.18 -2.31 -31.88
C THR A 325 -16.99 -3.27 -31.76
N ILE A 326 -17.03 -4.38 -32.48
CA ILE A 326 -15.93 -5.35 -32.53
C ILE A 326 -14.87 -4.85 -33.51
N THR A 327 -13.65 -4.72 -33.03
CA THR A 327 -12.48 -4.35 -33.83
C THR A 327 -11.54 -5.54 -34.00
N ASP A 328 -10.71 -5.49 -35.05
CA ASP A 328 -9.86 -6.61 -35.46
C ASP A 328 -8.87 -7.06 -34.37
N TYR A 329 -8.49 -6.16 -33.45
CA TYR A 329 -7.55 -6.50 -32.38
C TYR A 329 -8.19 -7.18 -31.16
N MET A 330 -9.52 -7.08 -30.96
CA MET A 330 -10.16 -7.56 -29.72
C MET A 330 -10.06 -9.08 -29.57
N ARG A 331 -10.36 -9.85 -30.64
CA ARG A 331 -10.27 -11.31 -30.58
C ARG A 331 -8.83 -11.79 -30.34
N PRO A 332 -7.80 -11.33 -31.06
CA PRO A 332 -6.41 -11.65 -30.75
C PRO A 332 -6.00 -11.27 -29.31
N ALA A 333 -6.41 -10.10 -28.83
CA ALA A 333 -6.11 -9.67 -27.46
C ALA A 333 -6.67 -10.65 -26.43
N LEU A 334 -7.95 -11.03 -26.53
CA LEU A 334 -8.55 -12.01 -25.62
C LEU A 334 -7.85 -13.38 -25.68
N LEU A 335 -7.47 -13.84 -26.89
CA LEU A 335 -6.75 -15.11 -27.05
C LEU A 335 -5.34 -15.09 -26.44
N ASN A 336 -4.69 -13.92 -26.41
CA ASN A 336 -3.38 -13.76 -25.77
C ASN A 336 -3.46 -13.70 -24.22
N HIS A 337 -4.66 -13.49 -23.69
CA HIS A 337 -4.90 -13.42 -22.24
C HIS A 337 -5.67 -14.64 -21.70
N LEU A 338 -5.69 -15.74 -22.45
CA LEU A 338 -6.21 -17.01 -21.91
C LEU A 338 -5.28 -17.48 -20.79
N GLY A 339 -5.86 -17.86 -19.66
CA GLY A 339 -5.12 -18.46 -18.57
C GLY A 339 -4.63 -19.87 -18.88
N SER A 340 -3.96 -20.50 -17.94
CA SER A 340 -3.51 -21.88 -18.00
C SER A 340 -4.45 -22.80 -17.22
N TYR A 341 -4.49 -24.08 -17.61
CA TYR A 341 -5.22 -25.09 -16.86
C TYR A 341 -4.61 -25.28 -15.46
N VAL A 342 -5.47 -25.25 -14.44
CA VAL A 342 -5.07 -25.56 -13.07
C VAL A 342 -5.73 -26.87 -12.64
N PRO A 343 -4.96 -27.90 -12.23
CA PRO A 343 -5.50 -29.16 -11.71
C PRO A 343 -6.40 -28.93 -10.49
N GLU A 344 -7.42 -29.78 -10.31
CA GLU A 344 -8.41 -29.62 -9.25
C GLU A 344 -7.78 -29.57 -7.84
N GLU A 345 -6.77 -30.40 -7.61
CA GLU A 345 -6.08 -30.52 -6.33
C GLU A 345 -5.27 -29.26 -5.94
N THR A 346 -4.91 -28.41 -6.91
CA THR A 346 -4.13 -27.19 -6.69
C THR A 346 -4.98 -25.93 -6.75
N ARG A 347 -6.25 -26.02 -7.14
CA ARG A 347 -7.15 -24.86 -7.20
C ARG A 347 -7.45 -24.29 -5.83
N ASN A 348 -7.35 -22.98 -5.70
CA ASN A 348 -7.81 -22.27 -4.51
C ASN A 348 -9.21 -21.68 -4.72
N PHE A 349 -9.76 -21.06 -3.67
CA PHE A 349 -11.10 -20.47 -3.71
C PHE A 349 -11.31 -19.48 -4.84
N PHE A 350 -10.30 -18.67 -5.18
CA PHE A 350 -10.42 -17.65 -6.23
C PHE A 350 -10.42 -18.25 -7.63
N TRP A 351 -9.89 -19.46 -7.82
CA TRP A 351 -9.79 -20.13 -9.11
C TRP A 351 -10.93 -21.14 -9.35
N ILE A 352 -11.81 -21.33 -8.39
CA ILE A 352 -12.92 -22.30 -8.51
C ILE A 352 -13.78 -22.05 -9.75
N THR A 353 -14.06 -20.79 -10.06
CA THR A 353 -14.90 -20.41 -11.20
C THR A 353 -14.13 -20.31 -12.51
N ALA A 354 -12.87 -19.96 -12.46
CA ALA A 354 -12.04 -19.73 -13.62
C ALA A 354 -11.39 -21.01 -14.16
N HIS A 355 -11.09 -21.97 -13.30
CA HIS A 355 -10.39 -23.22 -13.64
C HIS A 355 -9.01 -23.01 -14.31
N TYR A 356 -8.40 -21.86 -14.08
CA TYR A 356 -7.12 -21.50 -14.69
C TYR A 356 -6.28 -20.66 -13.75
N ASP A 357 -4.98 -20.72 -13.96
CA ASP A 357 -4.03 -19.79 -13.41
C ASP A 357 -3.86 -18.62 -14.40
N PRO A 358 -3.89 -17.35 -13.96
CA PRO A 358 -3.51 -16.25 -14.83
C PRO A 358 -2.13 -16.51 -15.42
N ALA A 359 -2.00 -16.35 -16.73
CA ALA A 359 -0.70 -16.49 -17.37
C ALA A 359 0.29 -15.52 -16.72
N PRO A 360 1.53 -15.97 -16.43
CA PRO A 360 2.54 -15.06 -15.91
C PRO A 360 2.69 -13.88 -16.87
N LEU A 361 2.69 -12.66 -16.32
CA LEU A 361 2.82 -11.43 -17.11
C LEU A 361 4.26 -11.17 -17.57
N PHE A 362 5.23 -12.07 -17.30
CA PHE A 362 6.62 -11.99 -17.70
C PHE A 362 7.20 -13.36 -18.12
#